data_e23f2f0506dabca3ecd59c77bd08894e
#
_entry.id   e23f2f0506dabca3ecd59c77bd08894e
#
_cell.length_a   1.000
_cell.length_b   1.000
_cell.length_c   1.000
_cell.angle_alpha   90.00
_cell.angle_beta   90.00
_cell.angle_gamma   90.00
#
_symmetry.space_group_name_H-M   'P 1'
#
loop_
_entity.id
_entity.type
_entity.pdbx_description
1 polymer ?
#
loop_
_entity_poly.entity_id
_entity_poly.type
_entity_poly.pdbx_seq_one_letter_code
_entity_poly.pdbx_strand_id
1 'polypeptide(L)'
;DMSLQNTREARRKQPQETPFNIKTKITKTDTFDYDIPLTTTLGFDNHNTTLRMQYVLIEDHVGPYLQRNYFSGDSNHPWGNKSGSVSTFYNDVARAIYPVGSDAERVGVLPTEMRRGVPVSQTFHIFRPGSVQNASRLRIVGLLLDTQTGEILNADQQKFPTVIGTSTGIHSPL
;
A
#
# COMPACT_ATOMS: atom_id res chain seq x y z
N ASP A 1 -23.13 7.29 14.11
CA ASP A 1 -23.30 8.50 13.33
C ASP A 1 -23.65 8.16 11.88
N MET A 2 -24.97 8.02 11.62
CA MET A 2 -25.52 7.62 10.31
C MET A 2 -25.17 8.60 9.17
N SER A 3 -24.88 9.85 9.47
CA SER A 3 -24.57 10.89 8.48
C SER A 3 -23.23 10.62 7.78
N LEU A 4 -22.20 10.21 8.52
CA LEU A 4 -20.87 9.89 7.95
C LEU A 4 -20.87 8.58 7.14
N GLN A 5 -21.67 7.59 7.57
CA GLN A 5 -21.83 6.34 6.81
C GLN A 5 -22.53 6.58 5.47
N ASN A 6 -23.62 7.34 5.48
CA ASN A 6 -24.35 7.67 4.26
C ASN A 6 -23.50 8.47 3.26
N THR A 7 -22.65 9.38 3.75
CA THR A 7 -21.73 10.13 2.91
C THR A 7 -20.64 9.22 2.30
N ARG A 8 -20.13 8.26 3.05
CA ARG A 8 -19.15 7.27 2.56
C ARG A 8 -19.76 6.32 1.53
N GLU A 9 -20.97 5.85 1.75
CA GLU A 9 -21.68 4.99 0.79
C GLU A 9 -22.10 5.73 -0.47
N ALA A 10 -22.52 6.99 -0.39
CA ALA A 10 -22.80 7.82 -1.54
C ALA A 10 -21.56 8.06 -2.41
N ARG A 11 -20.39 8.29 -1.80
CA ARG A 11 -19.11 8.42 -2.51
C ARG A 11 -18.65 7.12 -3.17
N ARG A 12 -18.93 5.96 -2.57
CA ARG A 12 -18.62 4.65 -3.17
C ARG A 12 -19.47 4.30 -4.37
N LYS A 13 -20.68 4.85 -4.46
CA LYS A 13 -21.66 4.55 -5.53
C LYS A 13 -21.54 5.46 -6.76
N GLN A 14 -20.82 6.57 -6.66
CA GLN A 14 -20.51 7.39 -7.82
C GLN A 14 -19.25 6.87 -8.49
N PRO A 15 -19.29 6.44 -9.76
CA PRO A 15 -18.08 6.25 -10.54
C PRO A 15 -17.43 7.63 -10.68
N GLN A 16 -16.45 7.90 -9.81
CA GLN A 16 -15.62 9.08 -10.00
C GLN A 16 -14.68 8.75 -11.16
N GLU A 17 -15.01 9.24 -12.33
CA GLU A 17 -14.05 9.41 -13.41
C GLU A 17 -13.03 10.44 -12.91
N THR A 18 -12.02 9.97 -12.18
CA THR A 18 -10.93 10.84 -11.80
C THR A 18 -10.09 11.11 -13.05
N PRO A 19 -9.78 12.36 -13.38
CA PRO A 19 -8.87 12.67 -14.49
C PRO A 19 -7.44 12.15 -14.20
N PHE A 20 -7.21 11.61 -13.02
CA PHE A 20 -5.94 11.10 -12.54
C PHE A 20 -5.92 9.57 -12.60
N ASN A 21 -5.34 9.02 -13.64
CA ASN A 21 -5.08 7.59 -13.73
C ASN A 21 -3.59 7.35 -13.49
N ILE A 22 -3.29 6.67 -12.40
CA ILE A 22 -1.93 6.25 -12.07
C ILE A 22 -1.83 4.74 -12.17
N LYS A 23 -0.65 4.28 -12.53
CA LYS A 23 -0.32 2.85 -12.53
C LYS A 23 1.03 2.65 -11.87
N THR A 24 1.02 1.95 -10.77
CA THR A 24 2.24 1.59 -10.04
C THR A 24 2.66 0.18 -10.45
N LYS A 25 3.93 0.00 -10.75
CA LYS A 25 4.48 -1.31 -11.10
C LYS A 25 5.79 -1.52 -10.38
N ILE A 26 5.90 -2.66 -9.72
CA ILE A 26 7.16 -3.12 -9.15
C ILE A 26 7.94 -3.77 -10.30
N THR A 27 9.07 -3.16 -10.68
CA THR A 27 9.83 -3.61 -11.86
C THR A 27 10.94 -4.59 -11.52
N LYS A 28 11.42 -4.59 -10.28
CA LYS A 28 12.46 -5.51 -9.80
C LYS A 28 12.30 -5.78 -8.33
N THR A 29 12.43 -7.06 -7.94
CA THR A 29 12.46 -7.49 -6.55
C THR A 29 13.49 -8.60 -6.44
N ASP A 30 14.69 -8.31 -5.95
CA ASP A 30 15.68 -9.35 -5.70
C ASP A 30 15.52 -9.94 -4.29
N THR A 31 15.24 -9.10 -3.32
CA THR A 31 14.90 -9.49 -1.93
C THR A 31 14.15 -8.36 -1.24
N PHE A 32 13.50 -8.63 -0.12
CA PHE A 32 12.73 -7.62 0.65
C PHE A 32 13.59 -6.59 1.38
N ASP A 33 14.89 -6.77 1.35
CA ASP A 33 15.83 -5.90 2.08
C ASP A 33 16.56 -4.95 1.12
N TYR A 34 16.09 -4.79 -0.13
CA TYR A 34 16.74 -4.00 -1.18
C TYR A 34 15.84 -2.90 -1.72
N ASP A 35 16.47 -2.02 -2.51
CA ASP A 35 15.80 -0.98 -3.23
C ASP A 35 14.88 -1.57 -4.30
N ILE A 36 13.66 -1.12 -4.32
CA ILE A 36 12.69 -1.51 -5.33
C ILE A 36 12.46 -0.32 -6.25
N PRO A 37 12.85 -0.41 -7.53
CA PRO A 37 12.43 0.58 -8.51
C PRO A 37 10.93 0.47 -8.73
N LEU A 38 10.23 1.56 -8.54
CA LEU A 38 8.80 1.70 -8.82
C LEU A 38 8.62 2.58 -10.04
N THR A 39 7.80 2.11 -10.97
CA THR A 39 7.47 2.86 -12.17
C THR A 39 6.06 3.41 -12.04
N THR A 40 5.91 4.69 -12.20
CA THR A 40 4.62 5.39 -12.16
C THR A 40 4.30 5.90 -13.57
N THR A 41 3.07 5.65 -14.00
CA THR A 41 2.55 6.16 -15.29
C THR A 41 1.31 6.99 -15.00
N LEU A 42 1.32 8.24 -15.42
CA LEU A 42 0.14 9.12 -15.29
C LEU A 42 -0.78 8.95 -16.51
N GLY A 43 -2.07 9.02 -16.27
CA GLY A 43 -3.09 9.04 -17.32
C GLY A 43 -3.37 10.43 -17.88
N PHE A 44 -2.59 11.45 -17.50
CA PHE A 44 -2.75 12.86 -17.88
C PHE A 44 -1.37 13.53 -18.04
N ASP A 45 -1.36 14.67 -18.73
CA ASP A 45 -0.16 15.51 -18.81
C ASP A 45 -0.01 16.28 -17.50
N ASN A 46 1.17 16.19 -16.87
CA ASN A 46 1.45 16.91 -15.64
C ASN A 46 2.20 18.21 -15.96
N HIS A 47 1.60 19.32 -15.59
CA HIS A 47 2.19 20.65 -15.61
C HIS A 47 2.18 21.29 -14.22
N ASN A 48 1.95 20.49 -13.18
CA ASN A 48 1.82 20.94 -11.81
C ASN A 48 3.01 20.48 -10.95
N THR A 49 3.63 21.41 -10.25
CA THR A 49 4.77 21.14 -9.36
C THR A 49 4.36 20.58 -8.00
N THR A 50 3.07 20.56 -7.69
CA THR A 50 2.56 20.13 -6.38
C THR A 50 2.26 18.64 -6.28
N LEU A 51 2.36 17.89 -7.39
CA LEU A 51 2.05 16.47 -7.40
C LEU A 51 3.22 15.64 -6.85
N ARG A 52 2.89 14.70 -5.97
CA ARG A 52 3.85 13.79 -5.37
C ARG A 52 3.28 12.38 -5.26
N MET A 53 4.14 11.39 -5.53
CA MET A 53 3.86 9.99 -5.19
C MET A 53 4.34 9.67 -3.79
N GLN A 54 3.51 9.00 -3.03
CA GLN A 54 3.82 8.39 -1.74
C GLN A 54 3.44 6.92 -1.77
N TYR A 55 4.21 6.08 -1.13
CA TYR A 55 3.96 4.64 -1.10
C TYR A 55 3.79 4.15 0.31
N VAL A 56 2.80 3.30 0.52
CA VAL A 56 2.52 2.66 1.80
C VAL A 56 2.75 1.16 1.65
N LEU A 57 3.65 0.61 2.46
CA LEU A 57 3.82 -0.83 2.59
C LEU A 57 2.74 -1.36 3.53
N ILE A 58 1.96 -2.30 3.05
CA ILE A 58 0.83 -2.87 3.77
C ILE A 58 1.03 -4.37 3.90
N GLU A 59 0.65 -4.91 5.07
CA GLU A 59 0.63 -6.35 5.33
C GLU A 59 -0.78 -6.79 5.70
N ASP A 60 -1.21 -7.90 5.11
CA ASP A 60 -2.47 -8.53 5.42
C ASP A 60 -2.31 -9.69 6.42
N HIS A 61 -3.39 -10.00 7.13
CA HIS A 61 -3.46 -11.09 8.10
C HIS A 61 -2.38 -11.02 9.18
N VAL A 62 -2.23 -9.84 9.75
CA VAL A 62 -1.29 -9.54 10.82
C VAL A 62 -1.88 -9.97 12.16
N GLY A 63 -1.14 -10.74 12.92
CA GLY A 63 -1.58 -11.30 14.19
C GLY A 63 -1.12 -12.75 14.37
N PRO A 64 -1.77 -13.49 15.28
CA PRO A 64 -2.97 -13.12 16.03
C PRO A 64 -2.68 -12.15 17.19
N TYR A 65 -3.60 -11.25 17.41
CA TYR A 65 -3.59 -10.37 18.60
C TYR A 65 -4.81 -10.62 19.46
N LEU A 66 -4.62 -10.60 20.79
CA LEU A 66 -5.72 -10.71 21.72
C LEU A 66 -6.41 -9.35 21.89
N GLN A 67 -7.71 -9.33 21.64
CA GLN A 67 -8.56 -8.17 21.91
C GLN A 67 -9.58 -8.49 22.97
N ARG A 68 -9.83 -7.53 23.88
CA ARG A 68 -10.92 -7.63 24.82
C ARG A 68 -12.25 -7.67 24.08
N ASN A 69 -13.05 -8.69 24.39
CA ASN A 69 -14.36 -8.87 23.77
C ASN A 69 -15.44 -8.08 24.53
N TYR A 70 -15.88 -6.97 23.95
CA TYR A 70 -16.98 -6.16 24.47
C TYR A 70 -18.37 -6.62 23.98
N PHE A 71 -18.41 -7.61 23.07
CA PHE A 71 -19.65 -8.15 22.51
C PHE A 71 -20.08 -9.46 23.18
N SER A 72 -19.43 -9.83 24.28
CA SER A 72 -19.80 -11.01 25.06
C SER A 72 -21.25 -10.87 25.55
N GLY A 73 -22.11 -11.81 25.13
CA GLY A 73 -23.55 -11.77 25.43
C GLY A 73 -24.44 -11.18 24.32
N ASP A 74 -23.88 -10.57 23.27
CA ASP A 74 -24.64 -10.15 22.09
C ASP A 74 -24.75 -11.31 21.09
N SER A 75 -25.87 -12.01 21.09
CA SER A 75 -26.09 -13.17 20.22
C SER A 75 -26.04 -12.86 18.71
N ASN A 76 -26.15 -11.60 18.32
CA ASN A 76 -26.10 -11.16 16.93
C ASN A 76 -24.69 -10.87 16.46
N HIS A 77 -23.71 -10.80 17.37
CA HIS A 77 -22.34 -10.53 17.03
C HIS A 77 -21.52 -11.83 16.87
N PRO A 78 -20.61 -11.95 15.88
CA PRO A 78 -19.75 -13.14 15.69
C PRO A 78 -18.94 -13.55 16.93
N TRP A 79 -18.69 -12.62 17.85
CA TRP A 79 -17.99 -12.83 19.11
C TRP A 79 -18.91 -12.95 20.34
N GLY A 80 -20.23 -12.88 20.14
CA GLY A 80 -21.19 -12.86 21.23
C GLY A 80 -21.13 -14.07 22.18
N ASN A 81 -20.79 -15.24 21.65
CA ASN A 81 -20.66 -16.46 22.44
C ASN A 81 -19.22 -16.71 22.96
N LYS A 82 -18.32 -15.72 22.80
CA LYS A 82 -16.94 -15.82 23.28
C LYS A 82 -16.76 -14.90 24.49
N SER A 83 -16.21 -15.44 25.56
CA SER A 83 -15.90 -14.66 26.78
C SER A 83 -14.46 -14.15 26.77
N GLY A 84 -14.18 -13.10 27.54
CA GLY A 84 -12.83 -12.60 27.81
C GLY A 84 -12.18 -11.92 26.64
N SER A 85 -11.18 -12.55 26.05
CA SER A 85 -10.43 -12.03 24.91
C SER A 85 -10.60 -12.89 23.68
N VAL A 86 -10.64 -12.27 22.53
CA VAL A 86 -10.73 -12.93 21.22
C VAL A 86 -9.45 -12.70 20.45
N SER A 87 -8.90 -13.80 19.92
CA SER A 87 -7.75 -13.75 19.02
C SER A 87 -8.20 -13.33 17.62
N THR A 88 -7.59 -12.31 17.06
CA THR A 88 -7.96 -11.80 15.75
C THR A 88 -6.76 -11.43 14.90
N PHE A 89 -6.98 -11.44 13.59
CA PHE A 89 -6.02 -10.98 12.58
C PHE A 89 -6.53 -9.70 11.94
N TYR A 90 -5.61 -8.85 11.54
CA TYR A 90 -5.90 -7.58 10.88
C TYR A 90 -5.40 -7.60 9.44
N ASN A 91 -6.22 -7.10 8.53
CA ASN A 91 -5.83 -6.81 7.17
C ASN A 91 -5.53 -5.32 7.01
N ASP A 92 -4.86 -4.96 5.93
CA ASP A 92 -4.55 -3.58 5.58
C ASP A 92 -3.68 -2.84 6.62
N VAL A 93 -2.79 -3.56 7.30
CA VAL A 93 -1.92 -2.96 8.33
C VAL A 93 -0.75 -2.25 7.67
N ALA A 94 -0.69 -0.93 7.80
CA ALA A 94 0.44 -0.14 7.32
C ALA A 94 1.71 -0.46 8.13
N ARG A 95 2.78 -0.81 7.42
CA ARG A 95 4.09 -1.15 8.02
C ARG A 95 5.11 -0.07 7.84
N ALA A 96 5.06 0.62 6.72
CA ALA A 96 5.94 1.75 6.43
C ALA A 96 5.32 2.67 5.38
N ILE A 97 5.77 3.91 5.36
CA ILE A 97 5.44 4.91 4.34
C ILE A 97 6.75 5.37 3.70
N TYR A 98 6.76 5.45 2.38
CA TYR A 98 7.93 5.86 1.61
C TYR A 98 7.59 7.06 0.72
N PRO A 99 8.56 7.96 0.49
CA PRO A 99 9.90 8.01 1.05
C PRO A 99 9.89 8.30 2.56
N VAL A 100 10.98 7.96 3.24
CA VAL A 100 11.15 8.17 4.69
C VAL A 100 12.20 9.25 4.96
N GLY A 101 12.10 9.87 6.14
CA GLY A 101 13.11 10.79 6.65
C GLY A 101 13.18 12.12 5.91
N SER A 102 14.36 12.73 5.91
CA SER A 102 14.63 14.04 5.31
C SER A 102 14.44 14.09 3.79
N ASP A 103 14.45 12.95 3.13
CA ASP A 103 14.23 12.85 1.70
C ASP A 103 12.75 12.88 1.30
N ALA A 104 11.86 12.75 2.27
CA ALA A 104 10.41 12.68 2.02
C ALA A 104 9.86 13.92 1.28
N GLU A 105 10.49 15.07 1.42
CA GLU A 105 10.08 16.30 0.74
C GLU A 105 10.54 16.38 -0.71
N ARG A 106 11.66 15.74 -1.05
CA ARG A 106 12.27 15.81 -2.40
C ARG A 106 12.01 14.56 -3.22
N VAL A 107 12.05 13.40 -2.59
CA VAL A 107 11.82 12.13 -3.25
C VAL A 107 10.31 11.90 -3.41
N GLY A 108 9.91 11.41 -4.56
CA GLY A 108 8.49 11.19 -4.89
C GLY A 108 7.81 12.38 -5.57
N VAL A 109 8.42 13.57 -5.61
CA VAL A 109 7.92 14.70 -6.41
C VAL A 109 7.93 14.30 -7.88
N LEU A 110 6.80 14.47 -8.54
CA LEU A 110 6.70 14.18 -9.96
C LEU A 110 7.31 15.31 -10.79
N PRO A 111 7.97 14.98 -11.91
CA PRO A 111 8.42 16.01 -12.85
C PRO A 111 7.26 16.89 -13.33
N THR A 112 7.52 18.17 -13.52
CA THR A 112 6.53 19.12 -14.05
C THR A 112 6.18 18.87 -15.51
N GLU A 113 7.05 18.20 -16.25
CA GLU A 113 6.92 17.89 -17.67
C GLU A 113 6.70 16.38 -17.89
N MET A 114 5.60 15.86 -17.38
CA MET A 114 5.20 14.46 -17.62
C MET A 114 4.11 14.41 -18.67
N ARG A 115 4.32 13.60 -19.70
CA ARG A 115 3.31 13.36 -20.74
C ARG A 115 2.43 12.18 -20.37
N ARG A 116 1.18 12.25 -20.75
CA ARG A 116 0.19 11.20 -20.58
C ARG A 116 0.73 9.86 -21.14
N GLY A 117 0.60 8.82 -20.34
CA GLY A 117 0.99 7.46 -20.72
C GLY A 117 2.50 7.19 -20.78
N VAL A 118 3.33 8.19 -20.55
CA VAL A 118 4.79 8.02 -20.50
C VAL A 118 5.19 7.62 -19.08
N PRO A 119 5.84 6.45 -18.90
CA PRO A 119 6.25 5.99 -17.59
C PRO A 119 7.41 6.81 -17.03
N VAL A 120 7.34 7.13 -15.75
CA VAL A 120 8.43 7.71 -14.97
C VAL A 120 8.85 6.70 -13.93
N SER A 121 10.11 6.34 -13.92
CA SER A 121 10.67 5.43 -12.92
C SER A 121 11.31 6.21 -11.79
N GLN A 122 10.92 5.87 -10.57
CA GLN A 122 11.52 6.36 -9.34
C GLN A 122 12.01 5.16 -8.55
N THR A 123 13.21 5.24 -7.99
CA THR A 123 13.73 4.20 -7.11
C THR A 123 13.52 4.63 -5.67
N PHE A 124 12.80 3.82 -4.92
CA PHE A 124 12.58 4.01 -3.50
C PHE A 124 13.37 2.97 -2.74
N HIS A 125 14.04 3.40 -1.69
CA HIS A 125 14.64 2.49 -0.72
C HIS A 125 13.52 1.91 0.14
N ILE A 126 13.17 0.66 -0.10
CA ILE A 126 12.15 -0.05 0.64
C ILE A 126 12.84 -1.07 1.53
N PHE A 127 12.91 -0.74 2.80
CA PHE A 127 13.37 -1.67 3.82
C PHE A 127 12.18 -2.44 4.36
N ARG A 128 12.33 -3.75 4.45
CA ARG A 128 11.34 -4.54 5.17
C ARG A 128 11.45 -4.21 6.67
N PRO A 129 10.45 -3.55 7.27
CA PRO A 129 10.45 -3.30 8.70
C PRO A 129 10.51 -4.61 9.49
N GLY A 130 11.24 -4.65 10.61
CA GLY A 130 11.29 -5.82 11.48
C GLY A 130 9.92 -6.22 12.06
N SER A 131 8.94 -5.32 12.01
CA SER A 131 7.56 -5.57 12.40
C SER A 131 6.76 -6.41 11.40
N VAL A 132 7.26 -6.63 10.17
CA VAL A 132 6.59 -7.46 9.16
C VAL A 132 6.61 -8.93 9.60
N GLN A 133 5.43 -9.53 9.72
CA GLN A 133 5.28 -10.92 10.14
C GLN A 133 5.40 -11.91 8.98
N ASN A 134 4.87 -11.53 7.82
CA ASN A 134 4.90 -12.40 6.65
C ASN A 134 5.09 -11.63 5.35
N ALA A 135 6.29 -11.75 4.77
CA ALA A 135 6.64 -11.07 3.55
C ALA A 135 5.77 -11.44 2.32
N SER A 136 5.22 -12.66 2.28
CA SER A 136 4.34 -13.08 1.18
C SER A 136 2.97 -12.39 1.17
N ARG A 137 2.63 -11.68 2.25
CA ARG A 137 1.36 -10.95 2.42
C ARG A 137 1.52 -9.45 2.25
N LEU A 138 2.68 -9.02 1.78
CA LEU A 138 2.97 -7.62 1.52
C LEU A 138 2.40 -7.17 0.19
N ARG A 139 1.93 -5.94 0.18
CA ARG A 139 1.61 -5.17 -1.01
C ARG A 139 2.03 -3.72 -0.81
N ILE A 140 2.23 -3.03 -1.91
CA ILE A 140 2.50 -1.60 -1.89
C ILE A 140 1.30 -0.86 -2.47
N VAL A 141 0.94 0.22 -1.81
CA VAL A 141 -0.09 1.15 -2.28
C VAL A 141 0.60 2.46 -2.64
N GLY A 142 0.51 2.84 -3.91
CA GLY A 142 0.92 4.14 -4.39
C GLY A 142 -0.21 5.15 -4.25
N LEU A 143 0.10 6.30 -3.68
CA LEU A 143 -0.82 7.41 -3.50
C LEU A 143 -0.32 8.60 -4.32
N LEU A 144 -1.16 9.15 -5.19
CA LEU A 144 -0.91 10.43 -5.82
C LEU A 144 -1.50 11.53 -4.96
N LEU A 145 -0.65 12.41 -4.48
CA LEU A 145 -1.05 13.51 -3.60
C LEU A 145 -0.82 14.86 -4.29
N ASP A 146 -1.72 15.80 -4.00
CA ASP A 146 -1.44 17.21 -4.15
C ASP A 146 -0.87 17.74 -2.82
N THR A 147 0.39 18.17 -2.84
CA THR A 147 1.08 18.64 -1.62
C THR A 147 0.59 20.01 -1.15
N GLN A 148 -0.08 20.77 -2.02
CA GLN A 148 -0.63 22.07 -1.66
C GLN A 148 -1.92 21.93 -0.83
N THR A 149 -2.78 20.98 -1.22
CA THR A 149 -4.06 20.75 -0.55
C THR A 149 -4.02 19.62 0.46
N GLY A 150 -3.03 18.72 0.36
CA GLY A 150 -2.94 17.48 1.13
C GLY A 150 -3.92 16.40 0.64
N GLU A 151 -4.53 16.60 -0.51
CA GLU A 151 -5.56 15.72 -1.05
C GLU A 151 -4.95 14.50 -1.74
N ILE A 152 -5.51 13.31 -1.51
CA ILE A 152 -5.18 12.10 -2.27
C ILE A 152 -6.05 12.10 -3.51
N LEU A 153 -5.41 12.33 -4.66
CA LEU A 153 -6.08 12.44 -5.95
C LEU A 153 -6.43 11.08 -6.55
N ASN A 154 -5.55 10.10 -6.35
CA ASN A 154 -5.78 8.72 -6.77
C ASN A 154 -4.86 7.76 -6.01
N ALA A 155 -5.18 6.46 -6.07
CA ALA A 155 -4.39 5.39 -5.50
C ALA A 155 -4.37 4.16 -6.42
N ASP A 156 -3.27 3.44 -6.40
CA ASP A 156 -3.12 2.13 -7.05
C ASP A 156 -2.35 1.18 -6.15
N GLN A 157 -2.57 -0.11 -6.30
CA GLN A 157 -1.90 -1.11 -5.47
C GLN A 157 -1.25 -2.20 -6.31
N GLN A 158 -0.13 -2.72 -5.80
CA GLN A 158 0.61 -3.82 -6.40
C GLN A 158 1.03 -4.81 -5.32
N LYS A 159 0.77 -6.10 -5.55
CA LYS A 159 1.33 -7.17 -4.73
C LYS A 159 2.79 -7.38 -5.09
N PHE A 160 3.60 -7.67 -4.09
CA PHE A 160 4.95 -8.12 -4.36
C PHE A 160 4.91 -9.47 -5.07
N PRO A 161 5.69 -9.64 -6.14
CA PRO A 161 5.79 -10.94 -6.80
C PRO A 161 6.35 -11.94 -5.78
N THR A 162 5.71 -13.07 -5.66
CA THR A 162 6.23 -14.18 -4.87
C THR A 162 7.48 -14.68 -5.57
N VAL A 163 8.63 -14.56 -4.93
CA VAL A 163 9.85 -15.21 -5.44
C VAL A 163 9.63 -16.71 -5.29
N ILE A 164 9.31 -17.38 -6.37
CA ILE A 164 9.37 -18.84 -6.43
C ILE A 164 10.87 -19.14 -6.38
N GLY A 165 11.34 -19.57 -5.21
CA GLY A 165 12.72 -20.01 -5.05
C GLY A 165 12.99 -21.12 -6.06
N THR A 166 13.77 -20.84 -7.08
CA THR A 166 14.43 -21.88 -7.85
C THR A 166 15.39 -22.55 -6.88
N SER A 167 14.98 -23.69 -6.35
CA SER A 167 15.89 -24.63 -5.69
C SER A 167 16.93 -25.01 -6.75
N THR A 168 18.06 -24.31 -6.75
CA THR A 168 19.24 -24.80 -7.42
C THR A 168 19.71 -26.02 -6.65
N GLY A 169 19.28 -27.18 -7.13
CA GLY A 169 19.82 -28.46 -6.67
C GLY A 169 21.33 -28.41 -6.82
N ILE A 170 22.03 -28.39 -5.69
CA ILE A 170 23.46 -28.59 -5.66
C ILE A 170 23.68 -30.03 -6.10
N HIS A 171 24.03 -30.22 -7.36
CA HIS A 171 24.54 -31.50 -7.85
C HIS A 171 25.97 -31.59 -7.34
N SER A 172 26.18 -32.37 -6.26
CA SER A 172 27.53 -32.77 -5.87
C SER A 172 28.06 -33.72 -6.92
N PRO A 173 29.19 -33.43 -7.55
CA PRO A 173 29.88 -34.47 -8.36
C PRO A 173 30.51 -35.48 -7.41
N LEU A 174 30.29 -36.76 -7.71
CA LEU A 174 31.00 -37.91 -7.17
C LEU A 174 32.46 -37.90 -7.65
#